data_12caaaa0f88fad57fa76da22edafbd62
#
_entry.id   12caaaa0f88fad57fa76da22edafbd62
#
_cell.length_a   1.000
_cell.length_b   1.000
_cell.length_c   1.000
_cell.angle_alpha   90.00
_cell.angle_beta   90.00
_cell.angle_gamma   90.00
#
_symmetry.space_group_name_H-M   'P 1'
#
loop_
_entity.id
_entity.type
_entity.pdbx_description
1 polymer ?
#
loop_
_entity_poly.entity_id
_entity_poly.type
_entity_poly.pdbx_seq_one_letter_code
_entity_poly.pdbx_strand_id
1 'polypeptide(L)'
;QSIEDQAKQVLENVKSICEAAGCSLDDIVKISIFLTDLSNFAVVNDMMKEYFSEPYPARATVEVSGLPLGVNVEIEAIVLING
;
A
#
# COMPACT_ATOMS: atom_id res chain seq x y z
N GLN A 1 -2.42 8.77 -15.45
CA GLN A 1 -3.25 8.40 -14.28
C GLN A 1 -2.91 9.28 -13.10
N SER A 2 -3.92 9.61 -12.31
CA SER A 2 -3.70 10.36 -11.08
C SER A 2 -3.03 9.48 -10.02
N ILE A 3 -2.41 10.12 -9.04
CA ILE A 3 -1.80 9.39 -7.93
C ILE A 3 -2.88 8.64 -7.12
N GLU A 4 -4.08 9.21 -7.03
CA GLU A 4 -5.19 8.53 -6.35
C GLU A 4 -5.55 7.23 -7.04
N ASP A 5 -5.67 7.24 -8.37
CA ASP A 5 -6.00 6.04 -9.14
C ASP A 5 -4.90 4.99 -9.02
N GLN A 6 -3.64 5.41 -9.06
CA GLN A 6 -2.51 4.50 -8.91
C GLN A 6 -2.49 3.88 -7.51
N ALA A 7 -2.69 4.68 -6.47
CA ALA A 7 -2.71 4.19 -5.10
C ALA A 7 -3.87 3.21 -4.89
N LYS A 8 -5.04 3.54 -5.41
CA LYS A 8 -6.20 2.64 -5.33
C LYS A 8 -5.91 1.31 -6.00
N GLN A 9 -5.34 1.34 -7.20
CA GLN A 9 -5.04 0.11 -7.94
C GLN A 9 -4.04 -0.76 -7.18
N VAL A 10 -3.00 -0.14 -6.61
CA VAL A 10 -1.99 -0.87 -5.84
C VAL A 10 -2.64 -1.51 -4.61
N LEU A 11 -3.49 -0.79 -3.90
CA LEU A 11 -4.17 -1.32 -2.71
C LEU A 11 -5.16 -2.43 -3.06
N GLU A 12 -5.88 -2.29 -4.18
CA GLU A 12 -6.75 -3.37 -4.67
C GLU A 12 -5.95 -4.62 -5.01
N ASN A 13 -4.77 -4.45 -5.61
CA ASN A 13 -3.90 -5.57 -5.93
C ASN A 13 -3.41 -6.27 -4.65
N VAL A 14 -3.01 -5.50 -3.63
CA VAL A 14 -2.58 -6.05 -2.34
C VAL A 14 -3.73 -6.83 -1.70
N LYS A 15 -4.93 -6.27 -1.73
CA LYS A 15 -6.12 -6.93 -1.19
C LYS A 15 -6.38 -8.25 -1.91
N SER A 16 -6.32 -8.26 -3.22
CA SER A 16 -6.56 -9.46 -4.03
C SER A 16 -5.53 -10.55 -3.73
N ILE A 17 -4.26 -10.17 -3.57
CA ILE A 17 -3.20 -11.11 -3.24
C ILE A 17 -3.43 -11.71 -1.84
N CYS A 18 -3.82 -10.90 -0.87
CA CYS A 18 -4.15 -11.38 0.47
C CYS A 18 -5.30 -12.40 0.43
N GLU A 19 -6.37 -12.07 -0.28
CA GLU A 19 -7.53 -12.94 -0.40
C GLU A 19 -7.18 -14.26 -1.06
N ALA A 20 -6.35 -14.21 -2.12
CA ALA A 20 -5.89 -15.43 -2.80
C ALA A 20 -5.02 -16.29 -1.89
N ALA A 21 -4.30 -15.68 -0.95
CA ALA A 21 -3.46 -16.39 0.00
C ALA A 21 -4.22 -16.86 1.24
N GLY A 22 -5.52 -16.59 1.32
CA GLY A 22 -6.34 -17.00 2.45
C GLY A 22 -6.24 -16.07 3.66
N CYS A 23 -5.82 -14.82 3.44
CA CYS A 23 -5.74 -13.81 4.50
C CYS A 23 -6.52 -12.57 4.10
N SER A 24 -6.50 -11.54 4.94
CA SER A 24 -7.15 -10.28 4.67
C SER A 24 -6.20 -9.13 4.95
N LEU A 25 -6.63 -7.91 4.62
CA LEU A 25 -5.84 -6.71 4.91
C LEU A 25 -5.56 -6.56 6.41
N ASP A 26 -6.44 -7.08 7.25
CA ASP A 26 -6.26 -7.01 8.71
C ASP A 26 -5.08 -7.86 9.21
N ASP A 27 -4.60 -8.79 8.40
CA ASP A 27 -3.45 -9.62 8.74
C ASP A 27 -2.11 -8.94 8.38
N ILE A 28 -2.15 -7.79 7.75
CA ILE A 28 -0.94 -7.05 7.40
C ILE A 28 -0.39 -6.36 8.65
N VAL A 29 0.87 -6.62 8.95
CA VAL A 29 1.53 -6.07 10.15
C VAL A 29 2.48 -4.92 9.83
N LYS A 30 2.94 -4.83 8.59
CA LYS A 30 3.81 -3.73 8.16
C LYS A 30 3.59 -3.41 6.68
N ILE A 31 3.65 -2.12 6.37
CA ILE A 31 3.54 -1.63 4.99
C ILE A 31 4.72 -0.74 4.70
N SER A 32 5.34 -0.94 3.55
CA SER A 32 6.37 -0.04 3.02
C SER A 32 5.81 0.64 1.78
N ILE A 33 5.86 1.96 1.76
CA ILE A 33 5.33 2.78 0.67
C ILE A 33 6.49 3.47 -0.03
N PHE A 34 6.58 3.29 -1.34
CA PHE A 34 7.61 3.90 -2.18
C PHE A 34 6.93 4.91 -3.09
N LEU A 35 7.37 6.17 -3.01
CA LEU A 35 6.81 7.26 -3.81
C LEU A 35 7.92 7.92 -4.61
N THR A 36 7.61 8.29 -5.86
CA THR A 36 8.55 9.09 -6.65
C THR A 36 8.53 10.56 -6.24
N ASP A 37 7.49 10.98 -5.52
CA ASP A 37 7.34 12.34 -5.02
C ASP A 37 6.64 12.29 -3.66
N LEU A 38 7.36 12.63 -2.59
CA LEU A 38 6.80 12.62 -1.22
C LEU A 38 5.65 13.60 -1.02
N SER A 39 5.49 14.59 -1.90
CA SER A 39 4.35 15.50 -1.80
C SER A 39 3.01 14.77 -2.01
N ASN A 40 3.04 13.57 -2.56
CA ASN A 40 1.85 12.73 -2.74
C ASN A 40 1.51 11.89 -1.50
N PHE A 41 2.29 12.00 -0.43
CA PHE A 41 2.10 11.18 0.77
C PHE A 41 0.70 11.34 1.37
N ALA A 42 0.20 12.57 1.44
CA ALA A 42 -1.11 12.82 2.05
C ALA A 42 -2.24 12.11 1.31
N VAL A 43 -2.18 12.11 -0.03
CA VAL A 43 -3.17 11.44 -0.87
C VAL A 43 -3.14 9.93 -0.63
N VAL A 44 -1.93 9.34 -0.66
CA VAL A 44 -1.76 7.90 -0.45
C VAL A 44 -2.20 7.51 0.96
N ASN A 45 -1.86 8.33 1.95
CA ASN A 45 -2.23 8.09 3.34
C ASN A 45 -3.76 8.08 3.50
N ASP A 46 -4.46 9.01 2.86
CA ASP A 46 -5.92 9.06 2.90
C ASP A 46 -6.54 7.82 2.25
N MET A 47 -5.97 7.37 1.14
CA MET A 47 -6.43 6.15 0.49
C MET A 47 -6.24 4.93 1.38
N MET A 48 -5.10 4.86 2.10
CA MET A 48 -4.85 3.76 3.02
C MET A 48 -5.85 3.71 4.16
N LYS A 49 -6.31 4.86 4.64
CA LYS A 49 -7.33 4.90 5.70
C LYS A 49 -8.66 4.31 5.25
N GLU A 50 -8.93 4.30 3.96
CA GLU A 50 -10.15 3.69 3.43
C GLU A 50 -10.05 2.16 3.37
N TYR A 51 -8.84 1.62 3.27
CA TYR A 51 -8.61 0.18 3.12
C TYR A 51 -8.32 -0.52 4.45
N PHE A 52 -7.78 0.19 5.43
CA PHE A 52 -7.37 -0.38 6.71
C PHE A 52 -8.19 0.20 7.85
N SER A 53 -8.43 -0.64 8.86
CA SER A 53 -9.09 -0.21 10.09
C SER A 53 -8.10 -0.22 11.24
N GLU A 54 -8.45 0.46 12.33
CA GLU A 54 -7.60 0.48 13.52
C GLU A 54 -7.61 -0.89 14.23
N PRO A 55 -6.47 -1.32 14.77
CA PRO A 55 -5.18 -0.64 14.75
C PRO A 55 -4.53 -0.74 13.37
N TYR A 56 -4.00 0.38 12.89
CA TYR A 56 -3.35 0.41 11.58
C TYR A 56 -2.01 -0.33 11.63
N PRO A 57 -1.59 -0.97 10.53
CA PRO A 57 -0.28 -1.61 10.49
C PRO A 57 0.84 -0.57 10.58
N ALA A 58 2.01 -0.99 11.06
CA ALA A 58 3.20 -0.16 11.03
C ALA A 58 3.54 0.17 9.58
N ARG A 59 4.05 1.37 9.32
CA ARG A 59 4.38 1.78 7.95
C ARG A 59 5.63 2.64 7.90
N ALA A 60 6.32 2.54 6.77
CA ALA A 60 7.43 3.41 6.43
C ALA A 60 7.18 3.94 5.03
N THR A 61 7.50 5.21 4.80
CA THR A 61 7.34 5.83 3.49
C THR A 61 8.67 6.42 3.08
N VAL A 62 9.13 6.09 1.88
CA VAL A 62 10.39 6.62 1.35
C VAL A 62 10.17 7.16 -0.06
N GLU A 63 10.94 8.18 -0.41
CA GLU A 63 10.97 8.68 -1.77
C GLU A 63 12.07 7.96 -2.53
N VAL A 64 11.75 7.57 -3.77
CA VAL A 64 12.69 6.88 -4.66
C VAL A 64 12.80 7.66 -5.96
N SER A 65 13.90 7.46 -6.68
CA SER A 65 14.14 8.19 -7.93
C SER A 65 13.27 7.69 -9.08
N GLY A 66 12.76 6.47 -9.01
CA GLY A 66 11.88 5.90 -10.03
C GLY A 66 11.38 4.54 -9.61
N LEU A 67 10.33 4.10 -10.27
CA LEU A 67 9.70 2.79 -10.04
C LEU A 67 9.50 2.09 -11.37
N PRO A 68 9.39 0.74 -11.35
CA PRO A 68 9.13 -0.01 -12.59
C PRO A 68 7.89 0.49 -13.32
N LEU A 69 7.94 0.43 -14.66
CA LEU A 69 6.83 0.80 -15.53
C LEU A 69 6.40 2.27 -15.42
N GLY A 70 7.25 3.12 -14.83
CA GLY A 70 6.94 4.55 -14.73
C GLY A 70 5.81 4.90 -13.77
N VAL A 71 5.45 3.98 -12.88
CA VAL A 71 4.43 4.28 -11.85
C VAL A 71 5.01 5.21 -10.80
N ASN A 72 4.14 5.89 -10.07
CA ASN A 72 4.54 6.88 -9.07
C ASN A 72 4.39 6.39 -7.63
N VAL A 73 3.79 5.21 -7.43
CA VAL A 73 3.61 4.63 -6.11
C VAL A 73 3.73 3.12 -6.18
N GLU A 74 4.37 2.54 -5.17
CA GLU A 74 4.46 1.10 -4.97
C GLU A 74 4.30 0.81 -3.49
N ILE A 75 3.64 -0.30 -3.15
CA ILE A 75 3.40 -0.69 -1.77
C ILE A 75 3.82 -2.14 -1.59
N GLU A 76 4.62 -2.39 -0.55
CA GLU A 76 4.95 -3.74 -0.10
C GLU A 76 4.29 -3.98 1.25
N ALA A 77 3.86 -5.21 1.48
CA ALA A 77 3.20 -5.56 2.73
C ALA A 77 3.80 -6.83 3.30
N ILE A 78 3.92 -6.85 4.63
CA ILE A 78 4.30 -8.05 5.37
C ILE A 78 3.05 -8.53 6.08
N VAL A 79 2.71 -9.79 5.87
CA VAL A 79 1.48 -10.39 6.39
C VAL A 79 1.86 -11.48 7.38
N LEU A 80 1.17 -11.49 8.53
CA LEU A 80 1.31 -12.58 9.49
C LEU A 80 0.18 -13.55 9.27
N ILE A 81 0.52 -14.76 8.83
CA ILE A 81 -0.47 -15.80 8.59
C ILE A 81 -0.42 -16.79 9.76
N ASN A 82 -1.52 -16.90 10.48
CA ASN A 82 -1.68 -17.88 11.52
C ASN A 82 -2.24 -19.15 10.89
N GLY A 83 -1.33 -20.06 10.63
CA GLY A 83 -1.68 -21.31 9.95
C GLY A 83 -1.96 -22.45 10.87
#